data_9b7f1ed377131477b4e6f7d8ea793f4c
#
_entry.id   9b7f1ed377131477b4e6f7d8ea793f4c
#
_cell.length_a   1.000
_cell.length_b   1.000
_cell.length_c   1.000
_cell.angle_alpha   90.00
_cell.angle_beta   90.00
_cell.angle_gamma   90.00
#
_symmetry.space_group_name_H-M   'P 1'
#
loop_
_entity.id
_entity.type
_entity.pdbx_description
1 polymer ?
#
loop_
_entity_poly.entity_id
_entity_poly.type
_entity_poly.pdbx_seq_one_letter_code
_entity_poly.pdbx_strand_id
1 'polypeptide(L)'
;MSSPNEENAGKTRPLRICHVITRMIVGGAQENTLLTIRGHREAGQECELVTGPSPGREGELLKQSVNTGLKVTVFPELVRELEIVNDLKAYFRLKRYFKENRFDVVHTHSSKAGIIGRFAARAAKVPVVVHTVHGQAFHPHERWYKNFLYILLERLAARKCDRIYAVAQAMIDQCVAARVAKREKYRVVYSGMDTARFAEARRDPELRKRLGIPEKARTIVTVARLFPLKGYEFVLPAAERLIAKYPDTHLLIVGDGPMHDELQEKIAAAKLTEHFHFAGLVPPDKVADYLAQGELLWHLSLREGLPRAVVQSLACGIPAVGFALDGTPEVLENGRTGFAVTPESVDAVVEATTTCWDDEALRAQMGAEGRRRVLEQFDWRRMAEILLREYRELFAAKA
;
A
#
# COMPACT_ATOMS: atom_id res chain seq x y z
N MET A 1 25.08 45.97 -19.08
CA MET A 1 24.95 44.97 -20.13
C MET A 1 25.19 43.60 -19.49
N SER A 2 24.15 43.00 -19.00
CA SER A 2 24.20 41.67 -18.38
C SER A 2 24.19 40.61 -19.47
N SER A 3 25.08 39.64 -19.37
CA SER A 3 25.27 38.58 -20.35
C SER A 3 24.04 37.65 -20.46
N PRO A 4 23.64 37.24 -21.67
CA PRO A 4 22.49 36.36 -21.90
C PRO A 4 22.71 34.89 -21.55
N ASN A 5 23.74 34.53 -20.77
CA ASN A 5 24.18 33.14 -20.59
C ASN A 5 23.83 32.48 -19.25
N GLU A 6 23.12 33.16 -18.32
CA GLU A 6 22.79 32.55 -17.00
C GLU A 6 21.40 31.94 -16.92
N GLU A 7 20.51 32.11 -17.91
CA GLU A 7 19.14 31.58 -17.87
C GLU A 7 18.96 30.15 -18.41
N ASN A 8 20.03 29.53 -18.95
CA ASN A 8 19.94 28.20 -19.58
C ASN A 8 20.64 27.07 -18.81
N ALA A 9 21.04 27.32 -17.58
CA ALA A 9 21.60 26.28 -16.71
C ALA A 9 20.50 25.36 -16.17
N GLY A 10 20.17 24.24 -16.90
CA GLY A 10 19.64 23.05 -16.29
C GLY A 10 18.19 22.69 -16.48
N LYS A 11 17.45 23.06 -17.52
CA LYS A 11 16.22 22.35 -17.90
C LYS A 11 16.59 21.03 -18.59
N THR A 12 16.87 20.00 -17.78
CA THR A 12 16.97 18.63 -18.30
C THR A 12 15.66 18.27 -19.00
N ARG A 13 15.73 17.73 -20.22
CA ARG A 13 14.52 17.33 -20.97
C ARG A 13 13.60 16.44 -20.12
N PRO A 14 12.29 16.49 -20.35
CA PRO A 14 11.37 15.56 -19.73
C PRO A 14 11.76 14.10 -19.99
N LEU A 15 11.70 13.27 -18.95
CA LEU A 15 11.84 11.83 -19.10
C LEU A 15 10.53 11.24 -19.61
N ARG A 16 10.62 10.28 -20.52
CA ARG A 16 9.50 9.44 -20.97
C ARG A 16 9.44 8.19 -20.12
N ILE A 17 8.46 8.11 -19.24
CA ILE A 17 8.32 7.08 -18.20
C ILE A 17 7.12 6.19 -18.47
N CYS A 18 7.32 4.90 -18.54
CA CYS A 18 6.23 3.91 -18.64
C CYS A 18 6.10 3.13 -17.33
N HIS A 19 4.95 3.24 -16.68
CA HIS A 19 4.58 2.39 -15.56
C HIS A 19 3.84 1.15 -16.05
N VAL A 20 4.18 -0.03 -15.49
CA VAL A 20 3.55 -1.31 -15.87
C VAL A 20 3.07 -2.02 -14.63
N ILE A 21 1.78 -2.32 -14.58
CA ILE A 21 1.14 -3.05 -13.47
C ILE A 21 0.13 -4.07 -13.99
N THR A 22 -0.05 -5.19 -13.29
CA THR A 22 -0.92 -6.28 -13.79
C THR A 22 -2.38 -5.88 -13.88
N ARG A 23 -2.91 -5.13 -12.89
CA ARG A 23 -4.34 -4.71 -12.84
C ARG A 23 -4.46 -3.38 -12.10
N MET A 24 -5.45 -2.57 -12.49
CA MET A 24 -5.80 -1.30 -11.83
C MET A 24 -7.09 -1.45 -11.02
N ILE A 25 -7.04 -2.29 -9.99
CA ILE A 25 -8.11 -2.48 -9.00
C ILE A 25 -7.90 -1.56 -7.79
N VAL A 26 -8.90 -1.41 -6.93
CA VAL A 26 -8.75 -0.70 -5.65
C VAL A 26 -7.75 -1.44 -4.77
N GLY A 27 -6.61 -0.80 -4.48
CA GLY A 27 -5.55 -1.40 -3.66
C GLY A 27 -4.31 -0.53 -3.54
N GLY A 28 -3.50 -0.82 -2.53
CA GLY A 28 -2.35 0.02 -2.16
C GLY A 28 -1.28 0.17 -3.24
N ALA A 29 -0.98 -0.90 -3.98
CA ALA A 29 0.01 -0.86 -5.06
C ALA A 29 -0.46 0.03 -6.23
N GLN A 30 -1.75 -0.04 -6.56
CA GLN A 30 -2.37 0.71 -7.64
C GLN A 30 -2.44 2.20 -7.31
N GLU A 31 -2.90 2.55 -6.10
CA GLU A 31 -2.92 3.93 -5.64
C GLU A 31 -1.51 4.52 -5.59
N ASN A 32 -0.54 3.77 -5.06
CA ASN A 32 0.87 4.17 -5.05
C ASN A 32 1.39 4.46 -6.47
N THR A 33 1.07 3.59 -7.45
CA THR A 33 1.46 3.79 -8.85
C THR A 33 0.85 5.07 -9.43
N LEU A 34 -0.46 5.31 -9.17
CA LEU A 34 -1.12 6.52 -9.67
C LEU A 34 -0.58 7.80 -9.04
N LEU A 35 -0.32 7.78 -7.73
CA LEU A 35 0.27 8.93 -7.03
C LEU A 35 1.70 9.22 -7.51
N THR A 36 2.48 8.18 -7.81
CA THR A 36 3.81 8.32 -8.43
C THR A 36 3.69 8.97 -9.80
N ILE A 37 2.81 8.47 -10.67
CA ILE A 37 2.58 9.03 -12.00
C ILE A 37 2.12 10.48 -11.91
N ARG A 38 1.20 10.79 -10.99
CA ARG A 38 0.72 12.14 -10.75
C ARG A 38 1.86 13.09 -10.40
N GLY A 39 2.71 12.74 -9.43
CA GLY A 39 3.82 13.58 -9.02
C GLY A 39 4.87 13.79 -10.14
N HIS A 40 5.13 12.76 -10.93
CA HIS A 40 6.03 12.88 -12.06
C HIS A 40 5.45 13.78 -13.17
N ARG A 41 4.15 13.70 -13.44
CA ARG A 41 3.48 14.60 -14.40
C ARG A 41 3.44 16.04 -13.91
N GLU A 42 3.16 16.26 -12.62
CA GLU A 42 3.22 17.60 -11.98
C GLU A 42 4.64 18.17 -12.05
N ALA A 43 5.68 17.32 -12.02
CA ALA A 43 7.07 17.69 -12.25
C ALA A 43 7.47 17.77 -13.74
N GLY A 44 6.49 17.80 -14.66
CA GLY A 44 6.71 17.99 -16.11
C GLY A 44 7.25 16.78 -16.86
N GLN A 45 7.14 15.55 -16.30
CA GLN A 45 7.56 14.34 -16.99
C GLN A 45 6.43 13.75 -17.85
N GLU A 46 6.79 13.06 -18.94
CA GLU A 46 5.87 12.34 -19.80
C GLU A 46 5.63 10.94 -19.24
N CYS A 47 4.43 10.67 -18.73
CA CYS A 47 4.10 9.39 -18.10
C CYS A 47 3.00 8.64 -18.85
N GLU A 48 3.18 7.33 -19.00
CA GLU A 48 2.18 6.42 -19.54
C GLU A 48 1.98 5.22 -18.58
N LEU A 49 0.78 4.65 -18.58
CA LEU A 49 0.45 3.46 -17.80
C LEU A 49 0.08 2.31 -18.73
N VAL A 50 0.73 1.17 -18.54
CA VAL A 50 0.34 -0.10 -19.17
C VAL A 50 -0.21 -1.03 -18.11
N THR A 51 -1.38 -1.59 -18.35
CA THR A 51 -2.05 -2.50 -17.40
C THR A 51 -2.80 -3.61 -18.14
N GLY A 52 -3.21 -4.63 -17.44
CA GLY A 52 -4.16 -5.63 -17.92
C GLY A 52 -5.61 -5.24 -17.63
N PRO A 53 -6.56 -6.09 -18.00
CA PRO A 53 -7.97 -5.86 -17.75
C PRO A 53 -8.28 -5.86 -16.25
N SER A 54 -9.19 -4.98 -15.84
CA SER A 54 -9.64 -4.83 -14.46
C SER A 54 -11.18 -4.87 -14.43
N PRO A 55 -11.80 -6.06 -14.57
CA PRO A 55 -13.25 -6.19 -14.60
C PRO A 55 -13.89 -5.95 -13.23
N GLY A 56 -15.18 -5.57 -13.22
CA GLY A 56 -15.99 -5.42 -12.02
C GLY A 56 -15.85 -4.07 -11.30
N ARG A 57 -16.43 -3.97 -10.10
CA ARG A 57 -16.40 -2.76 -9.26
C ARG A 57 -14.98 -2.37 -8.82
N GLU A 58 -14.09 -3.34 -8.71
CA GLU A 58 -12.68 -3.10 -8.40
C GLU A 58 -11.94 -2.31 -9.50
N GLY A 59 -12.49 -2.23 -10.73
CA GLY A 59 -11.89 -1.51 -11.88
C GLY A 59 -12.08 0.00 -11.89
N GLU A 60 -12.65 0.62 -10.86
CA GLU A 60 -12.90 2.07 -10.84
C GLU A 60 -11.62 2.92 -10.89
N LEU A 61 -10.52 2.44 -10.32
CA LEU A 61 -9.23 3.15 -10.42
C LEU A 61 -8.74 3.27 -11.87
N LEU A 62 -9.05 2.31 -12.73
CA LEU A 62 -8.73 2.40 -14.16
C LEU A 62 -9.52 3.52 -14.82
N LYS A 63 -10.82 3.63 -14.54
CA LYS A 63 -11.69 4.70 -15.07
C LYS A 63 -11.22 6.08 -14.59
N GLN A 64 -10.90 6.21 -13.30
CA GLN A 64 -10.37 7.44 -12.75
C GLN A 64 -9.05 7.85 -13.43
N SER A 65 -8.15 6.89 -13.69
CA SER A 65 -6.87 7.15 -14.36
C SER A 65 -7.06 7.72 -15.77
N VAL A 66 -8.00 7.16 -16.54
CA VAL A 66 -8.32 7.65 -17.89
C VAL A 66 -8.89 9.07 -17.83
N ASN A 67 -9.77 9.36 -16.85
CA ASN A 67 -10.39 10.67 -16.68
C ASN A 67 -9.40 11.79 -16.33
N THR A 68 -8.19 11.45 -15.84
CA THR A 68 -7.13 12.45 -15.56
C THR A 68 -6.29 12.84 -16.78
N GLY A 69 -6.65 12.36 -17.98
CA GLY A 69 -5.86 12.56 -19.21
C GLY A 69 -4.52 11.81 -19.19
N LEU A 70 -4.39 10.77 -18.36
CA LEU A 70 -3.28 9.84 -18.41
C LEU A 70 -3.45 8.90 -19.60
N LYS A 71 -2.40 8.75 -20.42
CA LYS A 71 -2.39 7.73 -21.47
C LYS A 71 -2.29 6.35 -20.83
N VAL A 72 -3.37 5.58 -20.92
CA VAL A 72 -3.47 4.22 -20.38
C VAL A 72 -3.63 3.23 -21.52
N THR A 73 -2.75 2.24 -21.58
CA THR A 73 -2.82 1.14 -22.56
C THR A 73 -3.16 -0.17 -21.86
N VAL A 74 -4.26 -0.80 -22.26
CA VAL A 74 -4.70 -2.08 -21.69
C VAL A 74 -4.24 -3.23 -22.58
N PHE A 75 -3.49 -4.17 -22.01
CA PHE A 75 -3.05 -5.40 -22.66
C PHE A 75 -3.89 -6.58 -22.16
N PRO A 76 -4.80 -7.14 -22.96
CA PRO A 76 -5.69 -8.23 -22.53
C PRO A 76 -4.94 -9.46 -22.00
N GLU A 77 -3.72 -9.68 -22.48
CA GLU A 77 -2.88 -10.82 -22.09
C GLU A 77 -2.21 -10.66 -20.71
N LEU A 78 -2.19 -9.45 -20.18
CA LEU A 78 -1.56 -9.17 -18.87
C LEU A 78 -2.56 -9.47 -17.73
N VAL A 79 -2.87 -10.75 -17.54
CA VAL A 79 -3.78 -11.25 -16.50
C VAL A 79 -3.02 -11.69 -15.25
N ARG A 80 -3.73 -11.89 -14.13
CA ARG A 80 -3.11 -12.27 -12.84
C ARG A 80 -2.63 -13.73 -12.84
N GLU A 81 -3.43 -14.59 -13.39
CA GLU A 81 -3.23 -16.05 -13.43
C GLU A 81 -1.97 -16.39 -14.24
N LEU A 82 -1.25 -17.45 -13.85
CA LEU A 82 -0.09 -17.93 -14.60
C LEU A 82 -0.58 -18.71 -15.82
N GLU A 83 -0.45 -18.11 -16.99
CA GLU A 83 -0.85 -18.67 -18.27
C GLU A 83 0.28 -18.49 -19.30
N ILE A 84 1.03 -19.55 -19.55
CA ILE A 84 2.27 -19.51 -20.33
C ILE A 84 2.08 -18.83 -21.70
N VAL A 85 0.99 -19.14 -22.40
CA VAL A 85 0.73 -18.58 -23.74
C VAL A 85 0.43 -17.08 -23.66
N ASN A 86 -0.42 -16.65 -22.72
CA ASN A 86 -0.72 -15.24 -22.51
C ASN A 86 0.50 -14.48 -21.97
N ASP A 87 1.31 -15.11 -21.14
CA ASP A 87 2.53 -14.49 -20.61
C ASP A 87 3.57 -14.24 -21.69
N LEU A 88 3.73 -15.18 -22.65
CA LEU A 88 4.58 -14.99 -23.82
C LEU A 88 4.02 -13.89 -24.75
N LYS A 89 2.70 -13.89 -25.02
CA LYS A 89 2.07 -12.83 -25.81
C LYS A 89 2.28 -11.46 -25.15
N ALA A 90 2.05 -11.36 -23.83
CA ALA A 90 2.29 -10.13 -23.05
C ALA A 90 3.75 -9.68 -23.15
N TYR A 91 4.71 -10.59 -23.04
CA TYR A 91 6.14 -10.29 -23.20
C TYR A 91 6.47 -9.68 -24.57
N PHE A 92 6.04 -10.32 -25.68
CA PHE A 92 6.35 -9.84 -27.03
C PHE A 92 5.66 -8.51 -27.31
N ARG A 93 4.41 -8.33 -26.82
CA ARG A 93 3.64 -7.09 -26.97
C ARG A 93 4.29 -5.94 -26.18
N LEU A 94 4.68 -6.17 -24.93
CA LEU A 94 5.41 -5.18 -24.13
C LEU A 94 6.75 -4.81 -24.76
N LYS A 95 7.52 -5.81 -25.23
CA LYS A 95 8.81 -5.57 -25.89
C LYS A 95 8.64 -4.69 -27.13
N ARG A 96 7.64 -4.98 -27.97
CA ARG A 96 7.32 -4.18 -29.15
C ARG A 96 6.92 -2.77 -28.74
N TYR A 97 6.02 -2.63 -27.78
CA TYR A 97 5.51 -1.35 -27.29
C TYR A 97 6.64 -0.47 -26.75
N PHE A 98 7.53 -1.01 -25.94
CA PHE A 98 8.67 -0.27 -25.42
C PHE A 98 9.63 0.17 -26.53
N LYS A 99 9.87 -0.67 -27.54
CA LYS A 99 10.73 -0.35 -28.68
C LYS A 99 10.15 0.78 -29.54
N GLU A 100 8.84 0.74 -29.81
CA GLU A 100 8.14 1.73 -30.64
C GLU A 100 8.05 3.10 -29.93
N ASN A 101 7.77 3.11 -28.62
CA ASN A 101 7.56 4.34 -27.87
C ASN A 101 8.86 4.94 -27.28
N ARG A 102 10.00 4.26 -27.30
CA ARG A 102 11.34 4.76 -26.90
C ARG A 102 11.32 5.42 -25.51
N PHE A 103 10.82 4.72 -24.49
CA PHE A 103 10.85 5.19 -23.11
C PHE A 103 12.27 5.29 -22.55
N ASP A 104 12.53 6.32 -21.75
CA ASP A 104 13.78 6.47 -20.98
C ASP A 104 13.78 5.56 -19.76
N VAL A 105 12.60 5.42 -19.12
CA VAL A 105 12.40 4.64 -17.90
C VAL A 105 11.21 3.73 -18.06
N VAL A 106 11.38 2.45 -17.72
CA VAL A 106 10.27 1.51 -17.46
C VAL A 106 10.27 1.14 -15.99
N HIS A 107 9.19 1.50 -15.30
CA HIS A 107 8.96 1.17 -13.91
C HIS A 107 7.86 0.12 -13.78
N THR A 108 8.21 -1.05 -13.30
CA THR A 108 7.30 -2.18 -13.16
C THR A 108 6.80 -2.33 -11.73
N HIS A 109 5.54 -2.74 -11.57
CA HIS A 109 4.86 -2.98 -10.30
C HIS A 109 4.19 -4.35 -10.31
N SER A 110 3.91 -4.91 -9.10
CA SER A 110 3.35 -6.25 -8.93
C SER A 110 4.23 -7.38 -9.50
N SER A 111 4.05 -8.61 -9.00
CA SER A 111 4.98 -9.71 -9.33
C SER A 111 4.94 -10.09 -10.80
N LYS A 112 3.75 -10.37 -11.38
CA LYS A 112 3.65 -10.86 -12.76
C LYS A 112 4.07 -9.80 -13.78
N ALA A 113 3.47 -8.60 -13.74
CA ALA A 113 3.88 -7.50 -14.61
C ALA A 113 5.32 -7.08 -14.35
N GLY A 114 5.79 -7.21 -13.11
CA GLY A 114 7.17 -6.99 -12.70
C GLY A 114 8.14 -7.91 -13.41
N ILE A 115 7.88 -9.20 -13.44
CA ILE A 115 8.74 -10.19 -14.10
C ILE A 115 8.72 -9.97 -15.61
N ILE A 116 7.54 -10.03 -16.24
CA ILE A 116 7.40 -9.95 -17.70
C ILE A 116 7.93 -8.60 -18.21
N GLY A 117 7.55 -7.50 -17.53
CA GLY A 117 7.94 -6.14 -17.91
C GLY A 117 9.45 -5.89 -17.84
N ARG A 118 10.15 -6.38 -16.79
CA ARG A 118 11.62 -6.25 -16.67
C ARG A 118 12.35 -6.98 -17.81
N PHE A 119 11.91 -8.21 -18.15
CA PHE A 119 12.48 -8.95 -19.29
C PHE A 119 12.20 -8.23 -20.62
N ALA A 120 10.96 -7.77 -20.84
CA ALA A 120 10.58 -7.09 -22.07
C ALA A 120 11.31 -5.74 -22.24
N ALA A 121 11.42 -4.93 -21.18
CA ALA A 121 12.09 -3.65 -21.20
C ALA A 121 13.60 -3.80 -21.49
N ARG A 122 14.26 -4.77 -20.86
CA ARG A 122 15.68 -5.03 -21.13
C ARG A 122 15.89 -5.53 -22.56
N ALA A 123 15.00 -6.38 -23.08
CA ALA A 123 15.07 -6.88 -24.47
C ALA A 123 14.73 -5.76 -25.51
N ALA A 124 13.98 -4.75 -25.12
CA ALA A 124 13.72 -3.54 -25.92
C ALA A 124 14.83 -2.48 -25.81
N LYS A 125 15.87 -2.74 -24.99
CA LYS A 125 16.99 -1.83 -24.72
C LYS A 125 16.57 -0.50 -24.07
N VAL A 126 15.53 -0.53 -23.20
CA VAL A 126 15.15 0.64 -22.41
C VAL A 126 16.33 1.04 -21.52
N PRO A 127 16.73 2.33 -21.50
CA PRO A 127 17.89 2.79 -20.73
C PRO A 127 17.80 2.44 -19.25
N VAL A 128 16.69 2.83 -18.59
CA VAL A 128 16.49 2.59 -17.15
C VAL A 128 15.31 1.65 -16.93
N VAL A 129 15.55 0.54 -16.24
CA VAL A 129 14.52 -0.44 -15.87
C VAL A 129 14.52 -0.60 -14.36
N VAL A 130 13.40 -0.26 -13.72
CA VAL A 130 13.25 -0.34 -12.27
C VAL A 130 11.99 -1.10 -11.87
N HIS A 131 11.94 -1.54 -10.62
CA HIS A 131 10.81 -2.30 -10.08
C HIS A 131 10.48 -1.86 -8.65
N THR A 132 9.20 -1.72 -8.31
CA THR A 132 8.76 -1.55 -6.92
C THR A 132 8.07 -2.81 -6.40
N VAL A 133 8.58 -3.32 -5.28
CA VAL A 133 7.97 -4.39 -4.49
C VAL A 133 6.97 -3.77 -3.53
N HIS A 134 5.67 -3.99 -3.77
CA HIS A 134 4.57 -3.55 -2.89
C HIS A 134 4.11 -4.63 -1.91
N GLY A 135 4.44 -5.87 -2.18
CA GLY A 135 4.18 -7.08 -1.43
C GLY A 135 4.82 -8.24 -2.17
N GLN A 136 5.39 -9.17 -1.44
CA GLN A 136 6.10 -10.28 -2.06
C GLN A 136 5.15 -11.39 -2.47
N ALA A 137 5.50 -12.14 -3.52
CA ALA A 137 4.76 -13.32 -3.91
C ALA A 137 5.09 -14.52 -3.02
N PHE A 138 6.30 -14.56 -2.45
CA PHE A 138 6.76 -15.61 -1.55
C PHE A 138 6.64 -15.17 -0.09
N HIS A 139 6.21 -16.07 0.80
CA HIS A 139 6.02 -15.81 2.23
C HIS A 139 5.85 -17.11 3.02
N PRO A 140 5.99 -17.14 4.37
CA PRO A 140 5.91 -18.34 5.19
C PRO A 140 4.61 -19.14 5.05
N HIS A 141 3.49 -18.47 4.79
CA HIS A 141 2.17 -19.10 4.65
C HIS A 141 1.91 -19.67 3.24
N GLU A 142 2.85 -19.57 2.29
CA GLU A 142 2.70 -20.15 0.95
C GLU A 142 3.40 -21.50 0.87
N ARG A 143 2.94 -22.38 -0.01
CA ARG A 143 3.53 -23.71 -0.24
C ARG A 143 4.98 -23.60 -0.70
N TRP A 144 5.88 -24.43 -0.15
CA TRP A 144 7.32 -24.36 -0.38
C TRP A 144 7.73 -24.36 -1.87
N TYR A 145 7.06 -25.19 -2.71
CA TYR A 145 7.38 -25.27 -4.14
C TYR A 145 6.99 -24.01 -4.92
N LYS A 146 5.89 -23.33 -4.51
CA LYS A 146 5.53 -22.04 -5.07
C LYS A 146 6.50 -20.96 -4.64
N ASN A 147 6.88 -20.94 -3.36
CA ASN A 147 7.91 -20.03 -2.86
C ASN A 147 9.22 -20.19 -3.64
N PHE A 148 9.67 -21.43 -3.87
CA PHE A 148 10.86 -21.71 -4.66
C PHE A 148 10.75 -21.13 -6.08
N LEU A 149 9.62 -21.37 -6.76
CA LEU A 149 9.37 -20.84 -8.10
C LEU A 149 9.36 -19.30 -8.11
N TYR A 150 8.65 -18.67 -7.18
CA TYR A 150 8.57 -17.21 -7.10
C TYR A 150 9.93 -16.59 -6.81
N ILE A 151 10.72 -17.14 -5.90
CA ILE A 151 12.08 -16.68 -5.60
C ILE A 151 12.98 -16.83 -6.83
N LEU A 152 12.91 -17.96 -7.54
CA LEU A 152 13.69 -18.17 -8.75
C LEU A 152 13.36 -17.14 -9.85
N LEU A 153 12.06 -16.93 -10.12
CA LEU A 153 11.60 -15.96 -11.11
C LEU A 153 11.99 -14.53 -10.74
N GLU A 154 11.84 -14.13 -9.47
CA GLU A 154 12.24 -12.81 -8.99
C GLU A 154 13.78 -12.63 -9.08
N ARG A 155 14.57 -13.67 -8.78
CA ARG A 155 16.04 -13.66 -8.91
C ARG A 155 16.47 -13.44 -10.37
N LEU A 156 15.82 -14.11 -11.31
CA LEU A 156 16.11 -13.93 -12.74
C LEU A 156 15.69 -12.52 -13.22
N ALA A 157 14.53 -12.05 -12.80
CA ALA A 157 14.03 -10.73 -13.15
C ALA A 157 14.84 -9.60 -12.50
N ALA A 158 15.37 -9.79 -11.30
CA ALA A 158 16.24 -8.82 -10.63
C ALA A 158 17.52 -8.53 -11.41
N ARG A 159 18.02 -9.49 -12.20
CA ARG A 159 19.17 -9.30 -13.11
C ARG A 159 18.84 -8.41 -14.32
N LYS A 160 17.55 -8.19 -14.59
CA LYS A 160 17.05 -7.43 -15.76
C LYS A 160 16.66 -5.99 -15.43
N CYS A 161 16.76 -5.55 -14.19
CA CYS A 161 16.53 -4.16 -13.79
C CYS A 161 17.78 -3.51 -13.18
N ASP A 162 17.76 -2.20 -13.10
CA ASP A 162 18.87 -1.39 -12.59
C ASP A 162 18.76 -1.19 -11.07
N ARG A 163 17.53 -0.98 -10.59
CA ARG A 163 17.22 -0.77 -9.18
C ARG A 163 15.90 -1.46 -8.81
N ILE A 164 15.79 -1.92 -7.57
CA ILE A 164 14.55 -2.42 -6.98
C ILE A 164 14.22 -1.53 -5.80
N TYR A 165 13.02 -0.93 -5.82
CA TYR A 165 12.47 -0.21 -4.70
C TYR A 165 11.58 -1.14 -3.88
N ALA A 166 11.56 -0.94 -2.57
CA ALA A 166 10.64 -1.63 -1.69
C ALA A 166 9.92 -0.59 -0.81
N VAL A 167 8.64 -0.84 -0.55
CA VAL A 167 7.80 0.06 0.23
C VAL A 167 8.06 -0.02 1.74
N ALA A 168 8.90 -0.96 2.18
CA ALA A 168 9.33 -1.14 3.56
C ALA A 168 10.72 -1.78 3.59
N GLN A 169 11.52 -1.49 4.64
CA GLN A 169 12.84 -2.09 4.85
C GLN A 169 12.74 -3.60 5.05
N ALA A 170 11.75 -4.05 5.83
CA ALA A 170 11.49 -5.47 6.08
C ALA A 170 11.38 -6.28 4.78
N MET A 171 10.78 -5.71 3.72
CA MET A 171 10.68 -6.37 2.43
C MET A 171 12.04 -6.56 1.75
N ILE A 172 12.95 -5.61 1.93
CA ILE A 172 14.32 -5.74 1.42
C ILE A 172 15.03 -6.88 2.16
N ASP A 173 14.91 -6.90 3.48
CA ASP A 173 15.56 -7.90 4.32
C ASP A 173 15.08 -9.32 3.98
N GLN A 174 13.77 -9.48 3.74
CA GLN A 174 13.18 -10.73 3.25
C GLN A 174 13.71 -11.13 1.86
N CYS A 175 13.80 -10.18 0.92
CA CYS A 175 14.37 -10.43 -0.42
C CYS A 175 15.84 -10.82 -0.35
N VAL A 176 16.63 -10.18 0.49
CA VAL A 176 18.05 -10.47 0.69
C VAL A 176 18.24 -11.84 1.35
N ALA A 177 17.45 -12.15 2.39
CA ALA A 177 17.43 -13.44 3.05
C ALA A 177 17.07 -14.57 2.08
N ALA A 178 16.09 -14.36 1.19
CA ALA A 178 15.72 -15.28 0.12
C ALA A 178 16.73 -15.29 -1.05
N ARG A 179 17.82 -14.52 -0.98
CA ARG A 179 18.84 -14.40 -2.03
C ARG A 179 18.29 -14.01 -3.40
N VAL A 180 17.26 -13.17 -3.45
CA VAL A 180 16.68 -12.66 -4.71
C VAL A 180 17.71 -11.76 -5.41
N ALA A 181 18.28 -10.79 -4.70
CA ALA A 181 19.39 -9.95 -5.16
C ALA A 181 20.24 -9.47 -3.98
N LYS A 182 21.41 -8.89 -4.27
CA LYS A 182 22.29 -8.27 -3.26
C LYS A 182 21.65 -6.99 -2.71
N ARG A 183 21.99 -6.63 -1.47
CA ARG A 183 21.47 -5.46 -0.74
C ARG A 183 21.58 -4.15 -1.53
N GLU A 184 22.68 -3.95 -2.24
CA GLU A 184 22.99 -2.72 -3.00
C GLU A 184 22.01 -2.49 -4.16
N LYS A 185 21.31 -3.55 -4.59
CA LYS A 185 20.28 -3.47 -5.64
C LYS A 185 19.02 -2.76 -5.17
N TYR A 186 18.81 -2.70 -3.88
CA TYR A 186 17.58 -2.21 -3.27
C TYR A 186 17.71 -0.78 -2.72
N ARG A 187 16.57 -0.08 -2.71
CA ARG A 187 16.35 1.17 -1.96
C ARG A 187 14.97 1.13 -1.32
N VAL A 188 14.85 1.62 -0.09
CA VAL A 188 13.55 1.87 0.52
C VAL A 188 12.98 3.15 -0.08
N VAL A 189 11.76 3.05 -0.59
CA VAL A 189 10.93 4.19 -0.96
C VAL A 189 9.55 3.91 -0.41
N TYR A 190 9.24 4.48 0.74
CA TYR A 190 7.97 4.26 1.43
C TYR A 190 6.79 4.59 0.52
N SER A 191 5.73 3.80 0.62
CA SER A 191 4.50 4.02 -0.14
C SER A 191 3.88 5.36 0.25
N GLY A 192 3.84 6.27 -0.70
CA GLY A 192 3.21 7.57 -0.52
C GLY A 192 1.69 7.49 -0.50
N MET A 193 1.06 8.38 0.27
CA MET A 193 -0.39 8.50 0.41
C MET A 193 -0.79 9.98 0.39
N ASP A 194 -2.05 10.25 0.08
CA ASP A 194 -2.63 11.59 0.23
C ASP A 194 -2.94 11.85 1.72
N THR A 195 -1.87 12.06 2.49
CA THR A 195 -1.94 12.21 3.94
C THR A 195 -2.72 13.45 4.37
N ALA A 196 -2.75 14.51 3.54
CA ALA A 196 -3.47 15.74 3.82
C ALA A 196 -4.98 15.50 3.99
N ARG A 197 -5.59 14.70 3.12
CA ARG A 197 -7.01 14.32 3.21
C ARG A 197 -7.36 13.68 4.56
N PHE A 198 -6.50 12.78 5.05
CA PHE A 198 -6.70 12.12 6.35
C PHE A 198 -6.50 13.10 7.51
N ALA A 199 -5.57 14.04 7.38
CA ALA A 199 -5.33 15.07 8.38
C ALA A 199 -6.52 16.06 8.55
N GLU A 200 -7.32 16.22 7.51
CA GLU A 200 -8.52 17.09 7.53
C GLU A 200 -9.77 16.38 8.05
N ALA A 201 -9.77 15.04 8.09
CA ALA A 201 -10.93 14.26 8.53
C ALA A 201 -11.34 14.56 9.98
N ARG A 202 -12.63 14.57 10.23
CA ARG A 202 -13.22 14.86 11.54
C ARG A 202 -14.31 13.85 11.87
N ARG A 203 -14.54 13.68 13.16
CA ARG A 203 -15.66 12.87 13.67
C ARG A 203 -16.98 13.49 13.19
N ASP A 204 -17.84 12.64 12.60
CA ASP A 204 -19.14 13.03 12.05
C ASP A 204 -20.25 12.29 12.83
N PRO A 205 -21.04 13.00 13.67
CA PRO A 205 -22.12 12.41 14.45
C PRO A 205 -23.21 11.76 13.58
N GLU A 206 -23.50 12.31 12.40
CA GLU A 206 -24.50 11.75 11.50
C GLU A 206 -24.00 10.43 10.86
N LEU A 207 -22.73 10.34 10.54
CA LEU A 207 -22.13 9.08 10.07
C LEU A 207 -22.17 8.02 11.18
N ARG A 208 -21.80 8.38 12.42
CA ARG A 208 -21.89 7.47 13.56
C ARG A 208 -23.31 6.94 13.76
N LYS A 209 -24.31 7.82 13.71
CA LYS A 209 -25.72 7.45 13.83
C LYS A 209 -26.16 6.48 12.73
N ARG A 210 -25.76 6.73 11.47
CA ARG A 210 -26.05 5.83 10.35
C ARG A 210 -25.38 4.46 10.51
N LEU A 211 -24.20 4.42 11.12
CA LEU A 211 -23.48 3.19 11.42
C LEU A 211 -24.02 2.46 12.66
N GLY A 212 -24.93 3.07 13.42
CA GLY A 212 -25.44 2.51 14.67
C GLY A 212 -24.45 2.60 15.83
N ILE A 213 -23.41 3.43 15.75
CA ILE A 213 -22.40 3.58 16.80
C ILE A 213 -22.89 4.63 17.80
N PRO A 214 -23.03 4.30 19.10
CA PRO A 214 -23.43 5.28 20.10
C PRO A 214 -22.47 6.47 20.17
N GLU A 215 -22.99 7.67 20.44
CA GLU A 215 -22.20 8.90 20.37
C GLU A 215 -20.95 8.88 21.29
N LYS A 216 -21.11 8.36 22.49
CA LYS A 216 -20.05 8.28 23.52
C LYS A 216 -19.27 6.96 23.53
N ALA A 217 -19.58 6.05 22.59
CA ALA A 217 -18.89 4.76 22.53
C ALA A 217 -17.41 4.89 22.23
N ARG A 218 -16.59 4.13 22.96
CA ARG A 218 -15.19 3.88 22.60
C ARG A 218 -15.16 3.06 21.32
N THR A 219 -14.53 3.58 20.30
CA THR A 219 -14.59 2.96 18.97
C THR A 219 -13.23 2.56 18.46
N ILE A 220 -13.06 1.27 18.19
CA ILE A 220 -11.89 0.72 17.48
C ILE A 220 -12.27 0.56 16.02
N VAL A 221 -11.42 1.06 15.12
CA VAL A 221 -11.62 0.89 13.67
C VAL A 221 -10.66 -0.16 13.13
N THR A 222 -11.12 -0.99 12.21
CA THR A 222 -10.30 -1.88 11.39
C THR A 222 -10.55 -1.58 9.93
N VAL A 223 -9.49 -1.28 9.17
CA VAL A 223 -9.57 -0.99 7.73
C VAL A 223 -8.79 -2.03 6.97
N ALA A 224 -9.47 -3.07 6.49
CA ALA A 224 -8.87 -4.13 5.70
C ALA A 224 -9.94 -4.90 4.92
N ARG A 225 -9.54 -5.54 3.80
CA ARG A 225 -10.43 -6.51 3.15
C ARG A 225 -10.67 -7.71 4.07
N LEU A 226 -11.87 -8.25 4.08
CA LEU A 226 -12.21 -9.45 4.86
C LEU A 226 -11.70 -10.73 4.16
N PHE A 227 -10.38 -10.93 4.24
CA PHE A 227 -9.64 -12.02 3.63
C PHE A 227 -8.76 -12.73 4.66
N PRO A 228 -8.38 -14.00 4.42
CA PRO A 228 -7.37 -14.69 5.24
C PRO A 228 -6.09 -13.87 5.40
N LEU A 229 -5.41 -14.01 6.51
CA LEU A 229 -4.20 -13.29 6.89
C LEU A 229 -4.41 -11.79 7.18
N LYS A 230 -5.66 -11.32 7.31
CA LYS A 230 -5.95 -9.94 7.75
C LYS A 230 -6.25 -9.85 9.26
N GLY A 231 -6.14 -10.97 9.99
CA GLY A 231 -6.13 -11.00 11.44
C GLY A 231 -7.51 -10.94 12.09
N TYR A 232 -8.58 -11.19 11.33
CA TYR A 232 -9.93 -11.19 11.89
C TYR A 232 -10.15 -12.30 12.92
N GLU A 233 -9.36 -13.36 12.86
CA GLU A 233 -9.30 -14.44 13.86
C GLU A 233 -8.85 -13.96 15.24
N PHE A 234 -8.14 -12.82 15.35
CA PHE A 234 -7.70 -12.21 16.60
C PHE A 234 -8.63 -11.07 17.05
N VAL A 235 -9.39 -10.48 16.12
CA VAL A 235 -10.27 -9.34 16.41
C VAL A 235 -11.37 -9.75 17.40
N LEU A 236 -12.09 -10.84 17.15
CA LEU A 236 -13.21 -11.25 17.99
C LEU A 236 -12.75 -11.63 19.42
N PRO A 237 -11.74 -12.51 19.65
CA PRO A 237 -11.28 -12.82 21.00
C PRO A 237 -10.75 -11.61 21.78
N ALA A 238 -10.10 -10.66 21.10
CA ALA A 238 -9.64 -9.43 21.74
C ALA A 238 -10.82 -8.52 22.11
N ALA A 239 -11.82 -8.41 21.23
CA ALA A 239 -13.03 -7.62 21.46
C ALA A 239 -13.86 -8.16 22.63
N GLU A 240 -14.05 -9.47 22.73
CA GLU A 240 -14.78 -10.13 23.85
C GLU A 240 -14.18 -9.70 25.20
N ARG A 241 -12.87 -9.72 25.32
CA ARG A 241 -12.16 -9.37 26.57
C ARG A 241 -12.25 -7.88 26.88
N LEU A 242 -12.18 -7.03 25.84
CA LEU A 242 -12.29 -5.58 26.03
C LEU A 242 -13.72 -5.18 26.37
N ILE A 243 -14.73 -5.73 25.72
CA ILE A 243 -16.14 -5.44 25.99
C ILE A 243 -16.51 -5.88 27.41
N ALA A 244 -15.97 -7.00 27.90
CA ALA A 244 -16.16 -7.43 29.28
C ALA A 244 -15.62 -6.42 30.31
N LYS A 245 -14.51 -5.72 29.98
CA LYS A 245 -13.89 -4.68 30.84
C LYS A 245 -14.50 -3.29 30.60
N TYR A 246 -14.83 -2.98 29.34
CA TYR A 246 -15.34 -1.69 28.89
C TYR A 246 -16.60 -1.94 28.02
N PRO A 247 -17.79 -2.02 28.64
CA PRO A 247 -19.03 -2.37 27.92
C PRO A 247 -19.45 -1.36 26.85
N ASP A 248 -18.89 -0.15 26.84
CA ASP A 248 -19.10 0.89 25.84
C ASP A 248 -18.16 0.76 24.63
N THR A 249 -17.48 -0.38 24.49
CA THR A 249 -16.57 -0.66 23.34
C THR A 249 -17.36 -1.07 22.12
N HIS A 250 -17.08 -0.42 21.00
CA HIS A 250 -17.63 -0.76 19.69
C HIS A 250 -16.51 -0.90 18.65
N LEU A 251 -16.72 -1.78 17.67
CA LEU A 251 -15.78 -2.02 16.57
C LEU A 251 -16.41 -1.60 15.24
N LEU A 252 -15.73 -0.78 14.49
CA LEU A 252 -16.10 -0.39 13.13
C LEU A 252 -15.20 -1.14 12.13
N ILE A 253 -15.81 -2.04 11.36
CA ILE A 253 -15.13 -2.83 10.33
C ILE A 253 -15.34 -2.16 8.97
N VAL A 254 -14.27 -1.61 8.40
CA VAL A 254 -14.27 -0.92 7.10
C VAL A 254 -13.58 -1.83 6.08
N GLY A 255 -14.37 -2.39 5.21
CA GLY A 255 -13.95 -3.32 4.17
C GLY A 255 -14.97 -4.42 3.94
N ASP A 256 -14.72 -5.21 2.92
CA ASP A 256 -15.57 -6.34 2.53
C ASP A 256 -14.72 -7.51 2.03
N GLY A 257 -15.30 -8.69 1.91
CA GLY A 257 -14.61 -9.88 1.42
C GLY A 257 -15.27 -11.19 1.80
N PRO A 258 -14.72 -12.33 1.36
CA PRO A 258 -15.33 -13.65 1.52
C PRO A 258 -15.48 -14.12 2.97
N MET A 259 -14.78 -13.48 3.93
CA MET A 259 -14.92 -13.81 5.35
C MET A 259 -16.05 -13.05 6.05
N HIS A 260 -16.82 -12.22 5.32
CA HIS A 260 -17.86 -11.36 5.91
C HIS A 260 -18.91 -12.17 6.68
N ASP A 261 -19.54 -13.15 6.01
CA ASP A 261 -20.63 -13.92 6.58
C ASP A 261 -20.15 -14.80 7.75
N GLU A 262 -19.00 -15.47 7.58
CA GLU A 262 -18.37 -16.26 8.66
C GLU A 262 -18.08 -15.40 9.90
N LEU A 263 -17.58 -14.18 9.70
CA LEU A 263 -17.28 -13.28 10.81
C LEU A 263 -18.58 -12.84 11.53
N GLN A 264 -19.63 -12.50 10.78
CA GLN A 264 -20.93 -12.15 11.35
C GLN A 264 -21.54 -13.31 12.16
N GLU A 265 -21.49 -14.54 11.65
CA GLU A 265 -21.95 -15.73 12.36
C GLU A 265 -21.21 -15.92 13.69
N LYS A 266 -19.88 -15.77 13.70
CA LYS A 266 -19.09 -15.89 14.93
C LYS A 266 -19.42 -14.79 15.94
N ILE A 267 -19.61 -13.54 15.49
CA ILE A 267 -20.00 -12.40 16.34
C ILE A 267 -21.40 -12.66 16.96
N ALA A 268 -22.35 -13.15 16.17
CA ALA A 268 -23.69 -13.46 16.65
C ALA A 268 -23.67 -14.61 17.68
N ALA A 269 -22.87 -15.66 17.44
CA ALA A 269 -22.69 -16.77 18.39
C ALA A 269 -22.10 -16.28 19.72
N ALA A 270 -21.20 -15.30 19.69
CA ALA A 270 -20.64 -14.64 20.87
C ALA A 270 -21.61 -13.63 21.53
N LYS A 271 -22.78 -13.36 20.96
CA LYS A 271 -23.78 -12.37 21.42
C LYS A 271 -23.23 -10.92 21.47
N LEU A 272 -22.36 -10.58 20.51
CA LEU A 272 -21.69 -9.26 20.43
C LEU A 272 -22.16 -8.43 19.23
N THR A 273 -23.27 -8.79 18.60
CA THR A 273 -23.76 -8.12 17.38
C THR A 273 -23.92 -6.60 17.53
N GLU A 274 -24.37 -6.14 18.70
CA GLU A 274 -24.58 -4.71 18.97
C GLU A 274 -23.26 -3.91 19.04
N HIS A 275 -22.13 -4.58 19.26
CA HIS A 275 -20.81 -3.97 19.38
C HIS A 275 -20.05 -3.90 18.06
N PHE A 276 -20.50 -4.59 17.00
CA PHE A 276 -19.82 -4.64 15.72
C PHE A 276 -20.62 -3.95 14.61
N HIS A 277 -19.98 -3.03 13.92
CA HIS A 277 -20.57 -2.22 12.86
C HIS A 277 -19.79 -2.43 11.56
N PHE A 278 -20.47 -2.90 10.51
CA PHE A 278 -19.86 -3.16 9.22
C PHE A 278 -20.18 -2.04 8.24
N ALA A 279 -19.15 -1.35 7.77
CA ALA A 279 -19.29 -0.30 6.75
C ALA A 279 -19.31 -0.86 5.32
N GLY A 280 -18.93 -2.12 5.13
CA GLY A 280 -18.75 -2.72 3.82
C GLY A 280 -17.59 -2.10 3.03
N LEU A 281 -17.62 -2.25 1.70
CA LEU A 281 -16.62 -1.66 0.80
C LEU A 281 -16.82 -0.14 0.69
N VAL A 282 -15.91 0.61 1.28
CA VAL A 282 -15.90 2.07 1.26
C VAL A 282 -14.99 2.57 0.13
N PRO A 283 -15.43 3.56 -0.68
CA PRO A 283 -14.58 4.19 -1.67
C PRO A 283 -13.31 4.79 -1.04
N PRO A 284 -12.14 4.72 -1.71
CA PRO A 284 -10.87 5.20 -1.15
C PRO A 284 -10.89 6.66 -0.68
N ASP A 285 -11.68 7.51 -1.36
CA ASP A 285 -11.85 8.92 -1.01
C ASP A 285 -12.72 9.16 0.23
N LYS A 286 -13.37 8.12 0.75
CA LYS A 286 -14.21 8.19 1.95
C LYS A 286 -13.61 7.49 3.17
N VAL A 287 -12.53 6.74 3.00
CA VAL A 287 -11.92 5.98 4.11
C VAL A 287 -11.52 6.90 5.28
N ALA A 288 -11.10 8.13 5.00
CA ALA A 288 -10.76 9.12 6.03
C ALA A 288 -11.94 9.44 6.96
N ASP A 289 -13.16 9.59 6.39
CA ASP A 289 -14.37 9.88 7.14
C ASP A 289 -14.70 8.75 8.13
N TYR A 290 -14.51 7.49 7.72
CA TYR A 290 -14.75 6.32 8.59
C TYR A 290 -13.67 6.14 9.64
N LEU A 291 -12.39 6.34 9.30
CA LEU A 291 -11.30 6.32 10.27
C LEU A 291 -11.52 7.35 11.39
N ALA A 292 -11.94 8.56 11.04
CA ALA A 292 -12.18 9.65 12.00
C ALA A 292 -13.31 9.34 13.01
N GLN A 293 -14.07 8.25 12.83
CA GLN A 293 -15.06 7.81 13.81
C GLN A 293 -14.45 7.03 14.99
N GLY A 294 -13.21 6.57 14.84
CA GLY A 294 -12.50 5.80 15.86
C GLY A 294 -11.64 6.63 16.79
N GLU A 295 -11.24 6.01 17.85
CA GLU A 295 -10.26 6.51 18.83
C GLU A 295 -8.96 5.70 18.78
N LEU A 296 -9.03 4.50 18.20
CA LEU A 296 -7.92 3.60 17.99
C LEU A 296 -8.11 2.80 16.69
N LEU A 297 -7.01 2.50 16.00
CA LEU A 297 -7.01 1.53 14.91
C LEU A 297 -6.45 0.19 15.39
N TRP A 298 -7.11 -0.92 15.03
CA TRP A 298 -6.48 -2.24 15.06
C TRP A 298 -6.01 -2.66 13.69
N HIS A 299 -4.74 -3.06 13.61
CA HIS A 299 -4.11 -3.59 12.40
C HIS A 299 -3.43 -4.93 12.71
N LEU A 300 -4.24 -5.99 12.76
CA LEU A 300 -3.81 -7.34 13.18
C LEU A 300 -3.43 -8.24 12.00
N SER A 301 -3.03 -7.64 10.89
CA SER A 301 -2.67 -8.37 9.68
C SER A 301 -1.39 -9.21 9.88
N LEU A 302 -1.44 -10.47 9.42
CA LEU A 302 -0.30 -11.40 9.44
C LEU A 302 0.63 -11.24 8.23
N ARG A 303 0.28 -10.33 7.31
CA ARG A 303 1.08 -10.09 6.11
C ARG A 303 0.80 -8.73 5.51
N GLU A 304 1.85 -7.91 5.43
CA GLU A 304 1.80 -6.59 4.83
C GLU A 304 3.05 -6.26 4.00
N GLY A 305 2.97 -5.21 3.19
CA GLY A 305 4.14 -4.48 2.74
C GLY A 305 4.41 -3.34 3.71
N LEU A 306 3.89 -2.15 3.38
CA LEU A 306 3.73 -1.05 4.33
C LEU A 306 2.26 -0.99 4.75
N PRO A 307 1.92 -0.95 6.07
CA PRO A 307 0.53 -0.98 6.55
C PRO A 307 -0.16 0.36 6.30
N ARG A 308 -0.77 0.51 5.13
CA ARG A 308 -1.41 1.77 4.70
C ARG A 308 -2.48 2.26 5.69
N ALA A 309 -3.30 1.34 6.22
CA ALA A 309 -4.34 1.69 7.19
C ALA A 309 -3.75 2.34 8.46
N VAL A 310 -2.56 1.88 8.90
CA VAL A 310 -1.86 2.48 10.04
C VAL A 310 -1.41 3.91 9.71
N VAL A 311 -0.76 4.12 8.55
CA VAL A 311 -0.37 5.47 8.12
C VAL A 311 -1.58 6.40 8.01
N GLN A 312 -2.68 5.92 7.45
CA GLN A 312 -3.93 6.67 7.30
C GLN A 312 -4.55 7.04 8.65
N SER A 313 -4.57 6.10 9.60
CA SER A 313 -5.08 6.33 10.95
C SER A 313 -4.23 7.37 11.69
N LEU A 314 -2.90 7.23 11.64
CA LEU A 314 -1.99 8.20 12.24
C LEU A 314 -2.13 9.58 11.58
N ALA A 315 -2.39 9.67 10.28
CA ALA A 315 -2.67 10.94 9.62
C ALA A 315 -3.95 11.60 10.14
N CYS A 316 -4.97 10.81 10.52
CA CYS A 316 -6.15 11.32 11.24
C CYS A 316 -5.85 11.74 12.70
N GLY A 317 -4.65 11.47 13.22
CA GLY A 317 -4.31 11.68 14.63
C GLY A 317 -4.81 10.57 15.54
N ILE A 318 -5.11 9.39 15.00
CA ILE A 318 -5.64 8.24 15.72
C ILE A 318 -4.52 7.20 15.84
N PRO A 319 -4.04 6.88 17.06
CA PRO A 319 -3.00 5.89 17.26
C PRO A 319 -3.48 4.49 16.88
N ALA A 320 -2.53 3.57 16.71
CA ALA A 320 -2.84 2.21 16.29
C ALA A 320 -2.20 1.16 17.20
N VAL A 321 -2.87 0.02 17.30
CA VAL A 321 -2.31 -1.23 17.80
C VAL A 321 -2.23 -2.20 16.63
N GLY A 322 -1.04 -2.72 16.34
CA GLY A 322 -0.82 -3.63 15.24
C GLY A 322 0.22 -4.70 15.55
N PHE A 323 0.15 -5.83 14.84
CA PHE A 323 1.18 -6.85 14.98
C PHE A 323 2.53 -6.38 14.47
N ALA A 324 3.59 -6.65 15.21
CA ALA A 324 4.97 -6.30 14.87
C ALA A 324 5.51 -7.20 13.75
N LEU A 325 4.84 -7.16 12.58
CA LEU A 325 5.19 -7.92 11.38
C LEU A 325 5.44 -7.00 10.19
N ASP A 326 6.31 -7.45 9.32
CA ASP A 326 6.65 -6.78 8.06
C ASP A 326 6.98 -5.29 8.26
N GLY A 327 6.37 -4.39 7.50
CA GLY A 327 6.58 -2.94 7.61
C GLY A 327 5.84 -2.25 8.77
N THR A 328 5.09 -2.98 9.62
CA THR A 328 4.34 -2.34 10.73
C THR A 328 5.25 -1.64 11.75
N PRO A 329 6.38 -2.22 12.20
CA PRO A 329 7.31 -1.53 13.11
C PRO A 329 8.01 -0.31 12.49
N GLU A 330 7.97 -0.15 11.17
CA GLU A 330 8.53 1.03 10.49
C GLU A 330 7.59 2.24 10.58
N VAL A 331 6.30 2.00 10.84
CA VAL A 331 5.27 3.03 11.00
C VAL A 331 4.91 3.24 12.46
N LEU A 332 4.78 2.16 13.24
CA LEU A 332 4.45 2.22 14.67
C LEU A 332 5.70 2.21 15.53
N GLU A 333 5.90 3.27 16.28
CA GLU A 333 6.90 3.37 17.36
C GLU A 333 6.22 3.16 18.72
N ASN A 334 6.61 2.10 19.43
CA ASN A 334 6.01 1.74 20.71
C ASN A 334 6.04 2.90 21.72
N GLY A 335 4.86 3.20 22.28
CA GLY A 335 4.68 4.28 23.24
C GLY A 335 4.73 5.70 22.67
N ARG A 336 5.02 5.87 21.36
CA ARG A 336 5.11 7.19 20.73
C ARG A 336 4.02 7.43 19.69
N THR A 337 3.71 6.45 18.84
CA THR A 337 2.71 6.60 17.78
C THR A 337 1.62 5.52 17.86
N GLY A 338 1.74 4.61 18.79
CA GLY A 338 0.90 3.46 19.03
C GLY A 338 1.70 2.28 19.56
N PHE A 339 1.24 1.07 19.33
CA PHE A 339 1.91 -0.14 19.81
C PHE A 339 2.05 -1.19 18.69
N ALA A 340 3.29 -1.55 18.38
CA ALA A 340 3.60 -2.74 17.58
C ALA A 340 3.76 -3.92 18.54
N VAL A 341 2.74 -4.79 18.61
CA VAL A 341 2.65 -5.87 19.61
C VAL A 341 3.08 -7.22 19.04
N THR A 342 3.34 -8.17 19.94
CA THR A 342 3.70 -9.54 19.58
C THR A 342 2.65 -10.12 18.62
N PRO A 343 3.07 -10.65 17.45
CA PRO A 343 2.17 -11.28 16.50
C PRO A 343 1.35 -12.41 17.11
N GLU A 344 0.09 -12.52 16.68
CA GLU A 344 -0.86 -13.55 17.11
C GLU A 344 -1.22 -13.55 18.61
N SER A 345 -0.75 -12.57 19.38
CA SER A 345 -1.04 -12.45 20.81
C SER A 345 -2.24 -11.56 21.08
N VAL A 346 -3.39 -12.20 21.38
CA VAL A 346 -4.60 -11.51 21.85
C VAL A 346 -4.33 -10.73 23.15
N ASP A 347 -3.53 -11.31 24.08
CA ASP A 347 -3.16 -10.67 25.35
C ASP A 347 -2.48 -9.32 25.09
N ALA A 348 -1.48 -9.31 24.20
CA ALA A 348 -0.74 -8.10 23.88
C ALA A 348 -1.61 -7.03 23.19
N VAL A 349 -2.57 -7.42 22.37
CA VAL A 349 -3.55 -6.50 21.75
C VAL A 349 -4.43 -5.86 22.81
N VAL A 350 -4.96 -6.67 23.74
CA VAL A 350 -5.84 -6.20 24.83
C VAL A 350 -5.07 -5.28 25.77
N GLU A 351 -3.85 -5.64 26.18
CA GLU A 351 -3.00 -4.83 27.06
C GLU A 351 -2.68 -3.46 26.44
N ALA A 352 -2.22 -3.44 25.19
CA ALA A 352 -1.91 -2.21 24.47
C ALA A 352 -3.15 -1.31 24.30
N THR A 353 -4.31 -1.90 23.98
CA THR A 353 -5.57 -1.17 23.86
C THR A 353 -6.01 -0.59 25.21
N THR A 354 -5.91 -1.39 26.27
CA THR A 354 -6.21 -0.96 27.66
C THR A 354 -5.34 0.24 28.06
N THR A 355 -4.03 0.17 27.79
CA THR A 355 -3.10 1.28 28.04
C THR A 355 -3.54 2.57 27.35
N CYS A 356 -3.96 2.49 26.08
CA CYS A 356 -4.49 3.65 25.35
C CYS A 356 -5.80 4.19 25.94
N TRP A 357 -6.64 3.34 26.51
CA TRP A 357 -7.95 3.75 27.02
C TRP A 357 -7.93 4.24 28.44
N ASP A 358 -7.02 3.71 29.25
CA ASP A 358 -6.85 4.13 30.64
C ASP A 358 -6.06 5.46 30.76
N ASP A 359 -5.29 5.84 29.69
CA ASP A 359 -4.55 7.10 29.63
C ASP A 359 -4.90 7.88 28.34
N GLU A 360 -5.88 8.81 28.47
CA GLU A 360 -6.31 9.66 27.39
C GLU A 360 -5.24 10.65 26.92
N ALA A 361 -4.41 11.14 27.84
CA ALA A 361 -3.33 12.06 27.53
C ALA A 361 -2.26 11.37 26.67
N LEU A 362 -1.86 10.15 27.05
CA LEU A 362 -0.95 9.32 26.27
C LEU A 362 -1.53 9.04 24.87
N ARG A 363 -2.80 8.66 24.78
CA ARG A 363 -3.48 8.39 23.50
C ARG A 363 -3.46 9.62 22.60
N ALA A 364 -3.78 10.79 23.13
CA ALA A 364 -3.75 12.06 22.41
C ALA A 364 -2.33 12.42 21.93
N GLN A 365 -1.34 12.24 22.79
CA GLN A 365 0.07 12.46 22.46
C GLN A 365 0.54 11.53 21.34
N MET A 366 0.23 10.23 21.41
CA MET A 366 0.55 9.26 20.35
C MET A 366 -0.09 9.64 19.03
N GLY A 367 -1.35 10.08 19.04
CA GLY A 367 -2.06 10.53 17.85
C GLY A 367 -1.39 11.76 17.20
N ALA A 368 -1.04 12.76 18.02
CA ALA A 368 -0.38 13.98 17.53
C ALA A 368 1.01 13.70 16.95
N GLU A 369 1.84 12.90 17.64
CA GLU A 369 3.18 12.51 17.15
C GLU A 369 3.09 11.63 15.92
N GLY A 370 2.16 10.67 15.89
CA GLY A 370 1.90 9.83 14.73
C GLY A 370 1.53 10.67 13.51
N ARG A 371 0.61 11.63 13.67
CA ARG A 371 0.22 12.55 12.60
C ARG A 371 1.40 13.35 12.07
N ARG A 372 2.18 13.98 12.95
CA ARG A 372 3.37 14.75 12.55
C ARG A 372 4.31 13.90 11.71
N ARG A 373 4.64 12.70 12.19
CA ARG A 373 5.58 11.78 11.53
C ARG A 373 5.09 11.35 10.15
N VAL A 374 3.81 10.94 10.03
CA VAL A 374 3.32 10.40 8.76
C VAL A 374 3.14 11.49 7.71
N LEU A 375 2.78 12.71 8.08
CA LEU A 375 2.73 13.84 7.17
C LEU A 375 4.11 14.17 6.59
N GLU A 376 5.17 14.02 7.38
CA GLU A 376 6.54 14.26 6.92
C GLU A 376 7.09 13.13 6.06
N GLN A 377 6.80 11.86 6.40
CA GLN A 377 7.52 10.71 5.82
C GLN A 377 6.76 10.00 4.70
N PHE A 378 5.41 10.01 4.74
CA PHE A 378 4.57 9.18 3.88
C PHE A 378 3.71 9.99 2.90
N ASP A 379 4.01 11.29 2.71
CA ASP A 379 3.36 12.07 1.66
C ASP A 379 3.78 11.59 0.26
N TRP A 380 2.81 11.46 -0.63
CA TRP A 380 3.05 10.95 -1.99
C TRP A 380 3.98 11.85 -2.83
N ARG A 381 4.02 13.14 -2.57
CA ARG A 381 4.90 14.08 -3.29
C ARG A 381 6.35 13.77 -3.01
N ARG A 382 6.67 13.51 -1.73
CA ARG A 382 8.01 13.08 -1.31
C ARG A 382 8.43 11.78 -1.98
N MET A 383 7.52 10.78 -2.02
CA MET A 383 7.78 9.52 -2.70
C MET A 383 8.09 9.73 -4.20
N ALA A 384 7.25 10.51 -4.89
CA ALA A 384 7.43 10.79 -6.31
C ALA A 384 8.73 11.55 -6.60
N GLU A 385 9.10 12.53 -5.75
CA GLU A 385 10.36 13.27 -5.84
C GLU A 385 11.58 12.35 -5.69
N ILE A 386 11.58 11.46 -4.68
CA ILE A 386 12.66 10.49 -4.47
C ILE A 386 12.81 9.60 -5.70
N LEU A 387 11.70 9.05 -6.23
CA LEU A 387 11.73 8.17 -7.40
C LEU A 387 12.22 8.91 -8.65
N LEU A 388 11.78 10.16 -8.87
CA LEU A 388 12.21 10.95 -10.02
C LEU A 388 13.70 11.25 -9.96
N ARG A 389 14.24 11.59 -8.79
CA ARG A 389 15.69 11.79 -8.58
C ARG A 389 16.47 10.50 -8.90
N GLU A 390 16.04 9.35 -8.36
CA GLU A 390 16.65 8.04 -8.65
C GLU A 390 16.63 7.72 -10.16
N TYR A 391 15.54 8.02 -10.88
CA TYR A 391 15.48 7.79 -12.33
C TYR A 391 16.48 8.66 -13.08
N ARG A 392 16.60 9.95 -12.71
CA ARG A 392 17.56 10.87 -13.33
C ARG A 392 19.00 10.46 -13.09
N GLU A 393 19.33 10.03 -11.87
CA GLU A 393 20.66 9.52 -11.52
C GLU A 393 21.01 8.27 -12.34
N LEU A 394 20.09 7.30 -12.42
CA LEU A 394 20.27 6.08 -13.21
C LEU A 394 20.36 6.36 -14.71
N PHE A 395 19.60 7.32 -15.21
CA PHE A 395 19.62 7.72 -16.63
C PHE A 395 20.93 8.41 -16.98
N ALA A 396 21.37 9.36 -16.17
CA ALA A 396 22.63 10.07 -16.36
C ALA A 396 23.86 9.13 -16.31
N ALA A 397 23.82 8.11 -15.45
CA ALA A 397 24.91 7.11 -15.38
C ALA A 397 25.02 6.21 -16.63
N LYS A 398 24.08 6.29 -17.59
CA LYS A 398 24.04 5.48 -18.83
C LYS A 398 24.12 6.32 -20.10
N ALA A 399 24.02 7.64 -19.98
CA ALA A 399 24.24 8.58 -21.08
C ALA A 399 25.74 8.77 -21.33
#